data_92cfd5e8f95befba52ddaae1b2221358
#
_entry.id   92cfd5e8f95befba52ddaae1b2221358
#
_cell.length_a   1.000
_cell.length_b   1.000
_cell.length_c   1.000
_cell.angle_alpha   90.00
_cell.angle_beta   90.00
_cell.angle_gamma   90.00
#
_symmetry.space_group_name_H-M   'P 1'
#
loop_
_entity.id
_entity.type
_entity.pdbx_description
1 polymer ?
#
loop_
_entity_poly.entity_id
_entity_poly.type
_entity_poly.pdbx_seq_one_letter_code
_entity_poly.pdbx_strand_id
1 'polypeptide(L)'
;MHMTRSKARWLELLLTTCLSLGLSAHLAAQPAPPRVQPDSGPWDSGAGFQFELKKKKLQKTRQSVSGIACTLNVAQQRVCLLAFDEGAEARYATLDRQALRIDLEPVVLRGTSDELDAESAATDGRYFYVAGSHSAKRGDCASNPGSRHVIRFRLDPATGRALRTPGGALVDYTDSGKLWPLMQAQPELAPSVGERKCLGDAPPDKAPERAGQQGVNIEGMAVQGGQLYFGFRGPVQGGVARVLAVNTEALFSPQLASDAKPTVTRLALGPHRGIRDMVAVKTGLLLLVGPDDSRASQNAGWTVAWWDGKTAADVVQPRLLAALDLSGVTLRKCDKELKPEAITVLEETATTYQLLVLSDGLCDGGPLTFTVPR
;
A
#
# COMPACT_ATOMS: atom_id res chain seq x y z
N MET A 1 -22.47 -46.28 79.37
CA MET A 1 -21.12 -46.87 79.67
C MET A 1 -20.43 -47.18 78.35
N HIS A 2 -19.25 -46.74 78.18
CA HIS A 2 -18.28 -46.79 77.08
C HIS A 2 -18.21 -45.58 76.13
N MET A 3 -17.24 -44.75 76.46
CA MET A 3 -16.60 -43.75 75.62
C MET A 3 -15.78 -44.41 74.54
N THR A 4 -15.84 -43.92 73.29
CA THR A 4 -14.80 -44.12 72.33
C THR A 4 -14.39 -42.77 71.67
N ARG A 5 -13.10 -42.48 71.82
CA ARG A 5 -12.40 -41.26 71.37
C ARG A 5 -12.28 -41.27 69.88
N SER A 6 -12.69 -40.18 69.19
CA SER A 6 -12.37 -39.90 67.78
C SER A 6 -11.07 -39.14 67.70
N LYS A 7 -10.11 -39.63 66.90
CA LYS A 7 -8.83 -38.99 66.62
C LYS A 7 -9.01 -38.01 65.44
N ALA A 8 -8.75 -36.71 65.71
CA ALA A 8 -8.62 -35.69 64.70
C ALA A 8 -7.32 -35.90 63.88
N ARG A 9 -7.45 -36.02 62.57
CA ARG A 9 -6.33 -35.96 61.63
C ARG A 9 -6.25 -34.52 61.09
N TRP A 10 -5.15 -33.84 61.36
CA TRP A 10 -4.76 -32.58 60.73
C TRP A 10 -4.25 -32.88 59.32
N LEU A 11 -4.89 -32.29 58.30
CA LEU A 11 -4.45 -32.31 56.90
C LEU A 11 -3.76 -30.98 56.62
N GLU A 12 -2.45 -30.98 56.51
CA GLU A 12 -1.65 -29.83 56.07
C GLU A 12 -1.89 -29.59 54.58
N LEU A 13 -2.51 -28.46 54.28
CA LEU A 13 -2.66 -27.97 52.90
C LEU A 13 -1.38 -27.18 52.53
N LEU A 14 -0.48 -27.81 51.75
CA LEU A 14 0.63 -27.14 51.10
C LEU A 14 0.07 -26.31 49.92
N LEU A 15 -0.04 -24.99 50.11
CA LEU A 15 -0.28 -24.03 49.03
C LEU A 15 1.01 -23.87 48.22
N THR A 16 1.09 -24.50 47.05
CA THR A 16 2.13 -24.26 46.06
C THR A 16 1.71 -23.05 45.22
N THR A 17 2.20 -21.88 45.57
CA THR A 17 2.08 -20.66 44.76
C THR A 17 3.00 -20.77 43.56
N CYS A 18 2.44 -21.14 42.39
CA CYS A 18 3.12 -21.01 41.11
C CYS A 18 3.20 -19.52 40.74
N LEU A 19 4.38 -18.92 40.95
CA LEU A 19 4.70 -17.60 40.44
C LEU A 19 4.92 -17.74 38.92
N SER A 20 3.88 -17.48 38.13
CA SER A 20 4.02 -17.33 36.67
C SER A 20 4.72 -15.99 36.38
N LEU A 21 6.02 -16.02 36.21
CA LEU A 21 6.79 -14.94 35.58
C LEU A 21 6.33 -14.77 34.13
N GLY A 22 5.37 -13.89 33.93
CA GLY A 22 5.02 -13.40 32.60
C GLY A 22 6.21 -12.64 32.01
N LEU A 23 7.00 -13.28 31.14
CA LEU A 23 7.94 -12.56 30.29
C LEU A 23 7.12 -11.70 29.31
N SER A 24 6.84 -10.46 29.70
CA SER A 24 6.43 -9.43 28.75
C SER A 24 7.63 -9.13 27.87
N ALA A 25 7.66 -9.69 26.68
CA ALA A 25 8.62 -9.31 25.65
C ALA A 25 8.40 -7.82 25.33
N HIS A 26 9.16 -6.95 26.00
CA HIS A 26 9.23 -5.55 25.62
C HIS A 26 9.89 -5.51 24.23
N LEU A 27 9.13 -5.22 23.19
CA LEU A 27 9.70 -4.81 21.89
C LEU A 27 10.60 -3.61 22.18
N ALA A 28 11.92 -3.81 22.09
CA ALA A 28 12.88 -2.73 22.25
C ALA A 28 12.56 -1.65 21.20
N ALA A 29 12.38 -0.42 21.66
CA ALA A 29 12.13 0.71 20.77
C ALA A 29 13.31 0.84 19.81
N GLN A 30 13.04 0.78 18.51
CA GLN A 30 14.08 1.05 17.51
C GLN A 30 14.57 2.50 17.67
N PRO A 31 15.87 2.77 17.44
CA PRO A 31 16.35 4.13 17.38
C PRO A 31 15.60 4.89 16.27
N ALA A 32 15.38 6.18 16.50
CA ALA A 32 14.73 7.02 15.50
C ALA A 32 15.52 6.97 14.17
N PRO A 33 14.87 6.75 13.03
CA PRO A 33 15.57 6.68 11.75
C PRO A 33 16.15 8.06 11.38
N PRO A 34 17.24 8.12 10.58
CA PRO A 34 17.79 9.38 10.09
C PRO A 34 16.72 10.15 9.30
N ARG A 35 16.73 11.47 9.44
CA ARG A 35 15.92 12.35 8.59
C ARG A 35 16.65 12.59 7.27
N VAL A 36 15.96 12.41 6.16
CA VAL A 36 16.48 12.65 4.81
C VAL A 36 15.60 13.67 4.10
N GLN A 37 16.26 14.65 3.47
CA GLN A 37 15.59 15.63 2.61
C GLN A 37 15.60 15.13 1.16
N PRO A 38 14.73 15.66 0.29
CA PRO A 38 14.80 15.36 -1.14
C PRO A 38 16.16 15.79 -1.71
N ASP A 39 16.74 14.93 -2.56
CA ASP A 39 17.99 15.23 -3.30
C ASP A 39 17.77 16.33 -4.36
N SER A 40 16.51 16.55 -4.76
CA SER A 40 16.10 17.57 -5.74
C SER A 40 14.69 18.08 -5.45
N GLY A 41 14.32 19.23 -6.03
CA GLY A 41 12.92 19.67 -6.12
C GLY A 41 12.09 18.76 -7.04
N PRO A 42 10.77 19.01 -7.16
CA PRO A 42 9.93 18.25 -8.06
C PRO A 42 10.47 18.27 -9.50
N TRP A 43 10.51 17.10 -10.12
CA TRP A 43 10.98 16.95 -11.50
C TRP A 43 10.09 17.67 -12.50
N ASP A 44 10.67 18.04 -13.65
CA ASP A 44 9.93 18.61 -14.76
C ASP A 44 9.04 17.55 -15.43
N SER A 45 7.76 17.87 -15.58
CA SER A 45 6.77 17.05 -16.28
C SER A 45 6.29 17.73 -17.61
N GLY A 46 6.98 18.77 -18.05
CA GLY A 46 6.61 19.51 -19.26
C GLY A 46 5.17 20.04 -19.20
N ALA A 47 4.37 19.70 -20.22
CA ALA A 47 2.95 20.07 -20.26
C ALA A 47 2.09 19.31 -19.24
N GLY A 48 2.64 18.27 -18.60
CA GLY A 48 1.94 17.38 -17.68
C GLY A 48 1.01 16.39 -18.36
N PHE A 49 0.38 15.54 -17.56
CA PHE A 49 -0.58 14.57 -18.08
C PHE A 49 -1.79 15.26 -18.69
N GLN A 50 -2.19 14.79 -19.87
CA GLN A 50 -3.36 15.27 -20.59
C GLN A 50 -4.46 14.22 -20.51
N PHE A 51 -5.61 14.60 -19.97
CA PHE A 51 -6.82 13.77 -19.91
C PHE A 51 -7.94 14.49 -20.64
N GLU A 52 -8.82 13.76 -21.32
CA GLU A 52 -9.99 14.31 -22.03
C GLU A 52 -11.10 14.69 -21.04
N LEU A 53 -10.79 15.61 -20.11
CA LEU A 53 -11.69 16.03 -19.04
C LEU A 53 -11.88 17.56 -19.02
N LYS A 54 -12.98 18.02 -18.42
CA LYS A 54 -13.18 19.46 -18.15
C LYS A 54 -12.01 19.98 -17.28
N LYS A 55 -11.56 21.21 -17.50
CA LYS A 55 -10.37 21.81 -16.88
C LYS A 55 -10.22 21.56 -15.36
N LYS A 56 -11.30 21.71 -14.59
CA LYS A 56 -11.28 21.46 -13.13
C LYS A 56 -11.02 20.02 -12.77
N LYS A 57 -11.62 19.07 -13.55
CA LYS A 57 -11.46 17.64 -13.35
C LYS A 57 -10.08 17.16 -13.83
N LEU A 58 -9.57 17.74 -14.92
CA LEU A 58 -8.21 17.51 -15.40
C LEU A 58 -7.17 17.83 -14.33
N GLN A 59 -7.27 18.99 -13.66
CA GLN A 59 -6.33 19.35 -12.61
C GLN A 59 -6.41 18.40 -11.42
N LYS A 60 -7.63 18.01 -11.00
CA LYS A 60 -7.85 17.03 -9.91
C LYS A 60 -7.19 15.70 -10.25
N THR A 61 -7.40 15.17 -11.45
CA THR A 61 -6.79 13.90 -11.90
C THR A 61 -5.26 14.00 -11.98
N ARG A 62 -4.70 15.12 -12.43
CA ARG A 62 -3.24 15.32 -12.41
C ARG A 62 -2.64 15.36 -11.01
N GLN A 63 -3.43 15.70 -10.00
CA GLN A 63 -3.05 15.73 -8.58
C GLN A 63 -3.36 14.43 -7.83
N SER A 64 -3.73 13.35 -8.52
CA SER A 64 -4.21 12.11 -7.93
C SER A 64 -3.31 10.91 -8.24
N VAL A 65 -2.00 11.13 -8.40
CA VAL A 65 -1.07 10.02 -8.60
C VAL A 65 -0.92 9.24 -7.30
N SER A 66 -1.34 7.96 -7.32
CA SER A 66 -1.38 7.08 -6.14
C SER A 66 -0.58 5.79 -6.30
N GLY A 67 -0.06 5.48 -7.50
CA GLY A 67 0.75 4.28 -7.70
C GLY A 67 1.77 4.43 -8.83
N ILE A 68 2.91 3.72 -8.71
CA ILE A 68 3.95 3.70 -9.74
C ILE A 68 4.58 2.31 -9.88
N ALA A 69 4.73 1.82 -11.12
CA ALA A 69 5.44 0.60 -11.44
C ALA A 69 6.44 0.82 -12.56
N CYS A 70 7.73 0.69 -12.29
CA CYS A 70 8.78 0.96 -13.27
C CYS A 70 9.50 -0.30 -13.74
N THR A 71 9.90 -0.31 -15.00
CA THR A 71 10.75 -1.34 -15.61
C THR A 71 11.82 -0.70 -16.48
N LEU A 72 12.89 -1.43 -16.77
CA LEU A 72 13.86 -1.07 -17.80
C LEU A 72 13.47 -1.79 -19.10
N ASN A 73 13.35 -1.05 -20.20
CA ASN A 73 13.16 -1.65 -21.52
C ASN A 73 14.52 -2.15 -22.07
N VAL A 74 14.50 -2.80 -23.23
CA VAL A 74 15.73 -3.32 -23.87
C VAL A 74 16.75 -2.22 -24.19
N ALA A 75 16.33 -0.97 -24.36
CA ALA A 75 17.20 0.20 -24.55
C ALA A 75 17.69 0.81 -23.22
N GLN A 76 17.49 0.12 -22.09
CA GLN A 76 17.83 0.57 -20.73
C GLN A 76 17.16 1.88 -20.32
N GLN A 77 16.05 2.25 -20.98
CA GLN A 77 15.24 3.37 -20.54
C GLN A 77 14.29 2.91 -19.44
N ARG A 78 14.15 3.70 -18.39
CA ARG A 78 13.21 3.42 -17.31
C ARG A 78 11.84 3.96 -17.68
N VAL A 79 10.90 3.05 -17.90
CA VAL A 79 9.51 3.35 -18.23
C VAL A 79 8.64 2.96 -17.02
N CYS A 80 7.76 3.86 -16.61
CA CYS A 80 6.90 3.67 -15.47
C CYS A 80 5.43 3.79 -15.86
N LEU A 81 4.61 2.87 -15.38
CA LEU A 81 3.16 2.99 -15.35
C LEU A 81 2.77 3.77 -14.11
N LEU A 82 1.96 4.82 -14.26
CA LEU A 82 1.39 5.60 -13.16
C LEU A 82 -0.10 5.30 -13.05
N ALA A 83 -0.56 5.01 -11.84
CA ALA A 83 -1.96 4.87 -11.48
C ALA A 83 -2.47 6.15 -10.82
N PHE A 84 -3.78 6.41 -10.97
CA PHE A 84 -4.45 7.60 -10.46
C PHE A 84 -5.70 7.17 -9.69
N ASP A 85 -5.96 7.73 -8.53
CA ASP A 85 -7.17 7.46 -7.75
C ASP A 85 -8.43 8.02 -8.42
N GLU A 86 -8.25 8.98 -9.34
CA GLU A 86 -9.33 9.58 -10.12
C GLU A 86 -9.36 9.03 -11.55
N GLY A 87 -10.52 8.51 -11.98
CA GLY A 87 -10.73 8.00 -13.32
C GLY A 87 -10.56 6.50 -13.46
N ALA A 88 -10.39 6.03 -14.70
CA ALA A 88 -10.34 4.60 -15.03
C ALA A 88 -9.17 4.26 -15.97
N GLU A 89 -8.15 5.11 -16.00
CA GLU A 89 -6.99 4.94 -16.88
C GLU A 89 -5.67 5.16 -16.12
N ALA A 90 -4.63 4.43 -16.55
CA ALA A 90 -3.26 4.68 -16.15
C ALA A 90 -2.50 5.36 -17.31
N ARG A 91 -1.32 5.90 -17.02
CA ARG A 91 -0.46 6.57 -17.99
C ARG A 91 0.97 6.08 -17.88
N TYR A 92 1.71 6.14 -18.98
CA TYR A 92 3.15 5.90 -18.95
C TYR A 92 3.93 7.20 -18.91
N ALA A 93 5.09 7.13 -18.26
CA ALA A 93 6.13 8.13 -18.39
C ALA A 93 7.51 7.44 -18.47
N THR A 94 8.38 7.96 -19.31
CA THR A 94 9.80 7.57 -19.34
C THR A 94 10.57 8.52 -18.44
N LEU A 95 11.37 7.98 -17.51
CA LEU A 95 12.22 8.78 -16.66
C LEU A 95 13.50 9.14 -17.40
N ASP A 96 13.79 10.44 -17.50
CA ASP A 96 15.00 10.93 -18.14
C ASP A 96 15.65 12.00 -17.25
N ARG A 97 16.71 11.59 -16.54
CA ARG A 97 17.40 12.44 -15.54
C ARG A 97 16.40 12.92 -14.47
N GLN A 98 16.08 14.22 -14.47
CA GLN A 98 15.10 14.84 -13.55
C GLN A 98 13.84 15.32 -14.30
N ALA A 99 13.39 14.54 -15.29
CA ALA A 99 12.19 14.82 -16.06
C ALA A 99 11.32 13.58 -16.25
N LEU A 100 10.02 13.77 -16.28
CA LEU A 100 9.03 12.81 -16.75
C LEU A 100 8.70 13.12 -18.22
N ARG A 101 9.04 12.21 -19.12
CA ARG A 101 8.56 12.24 -20.50
C ARG A 101 7.26 11.47 -20.56
N ILE A 102 6.15 12.20 -20.55
CA ILE A 102 4.79 11.65 -20.45
C ILE A 102 4.32 11.14 -21.80
N ASP A 103 3.76 9.94 -21.83
CA ASP A 103 3.10 9.40 -23.01
C ASP A 103 1.68 9.98 -23.16
N LEU A 104 1.26 10.21 -24.41
CA LEU A 104 -0.08 10.71 -24.70
C LEU A 104 -1.15 9.61 -24.65
N GLU A 105 -0.77 8.37 -24.99
CA GLU A 105 -1.72 7.26 -25.04
C GLU A 105 -2.12 6.78 -23.65
N PRO A 106 -3.43 6.65 -23.37
CA PRO A 106 -3.92 6.09 -22.11
C PRO A 106 -3.80 4.56 -22.10
N VAL A 107 -3.68 4.01 -20.90
CA VAL A 107 -3.96 2.61 -20.61
C VAL A 107 -5.33 2.54 -19.95
N VAL A 108 -6.36 2.20 -20.73
CA VAL A 108 -7.71 2.00 -20.18
C VAL A 108 -7.69 0.76 -19.31
N LEU A 109 -7.83 0.96 -18.01
CA LEU A 109 -7.79 -0.12 -17.01
C LEU A 109 -9.10 -0.90 -16.99
N ARG A 110 -10.22 -0.22 -17.15
CA ARG A 110 -11.56 -0.83 -17.21
C ARG A 110 -12.43 -0.10 -18.21
N GLY A 111 -13.21 -0.86 -18.99
CA GLY A 111 -14.15 -0.31 -19.99
C GLY A 111 -15.49 0.13 -19.41
N THR A 112 -15.60 0.32 -18.08
CA THR A 112 -16.82 0.75 -17.40
C THR A 112 -16.71 2.24 -17.02
N SER A 113 -17.88 2.86 -16.77
CA SER A 113 -17.96 4.22 -16.23
C SER A 113 -17.58 4.34 -14.76
N ASP A 114 -17.45 3.18 -14.07
CA ASP A 114 -17.14 3.14 -12.65
C ASP A 114 -15.64 3.39 -12.44
N GLU A 115 -15.33 4.28 -11.55
CA GLU A 115 -13.98 4.62 -11.14
C GLU A 115 -13.32 3.44 -10.44
N LEU A 116 -12.07 3.13 -10.81
CA LEU A 116 -11.31 2.06 -10.16
C LEU A 116 -10.82 2.47 -8.78
N ASP A 117 -10.65 3.79 -8.52
CA ASP A 117 -10.02 4.27 -7.29
C ASP A 117 -8.63 3.61 -7.14
N ALA A 118 -7.80 3.73 -8.22
CA ALA A 118 -6.56 2.99 -8.34
C ALA A 118 -5.47 3.58 -7.45
N GLU A 119 -5.10 2.84 -6.42
CA GLU A 119 -4.21 3.30 -5.34
C GLU A 119 -2.79 2.72 -5.42
N SER A 120 -2.57 1.72 -6.29
CA SER A 120 -1.25 1.10 -6.37
C SER A 120 -0.96 0.47 -7.72
N ALA A 121 0.33 0.41 -8.07
CA ALA A 121 0.82 -0.30 -9.23
C ALA A 121 2.09 -1.10 -8.91
N ALA A 122 2.26 -2.27 -9.55
CA ALA A 122 3.46 -3.10 -9.42
C ALA A 122 3.83 -3.78 -10.74
N THR A 123 5.05 -4.28 -10.85
CA THR A 123 5.48 -5.11 -11.99
C THR A 123 6.51 -6.15 -11.53
N ASP A 124 6.42 -7.35 -12.11
CA ASP A 124 7.41 -8.43 -11.98
C ASP A 124 8.34 -8.52 -13.20
N GLY A 125 8.27 -7.54 -14.10
CA GLY A 125 8.99 -7.54 -15.38
C GLY A 125 8.31 -8.35 -16.47
N ARG A 126 7.23 -9.08 -16.14
CA ARG A 126 6.41 -9.85 -17.08
C ARG A 126 5.01 -9.25 -17.24
N TYR A 127 4.44 -8.77 -16.17
CA TYR A 127 3.13 -8.14 -16.10
C TYR A 127 3.20 -6.80 -15.38
N PHE A 128 2.28 -5.92 -15.70
CA PHE A 128 1.86 -4.84 -14.84
C PHE A 128 0.63 -5.27 -14.06
N TYR A 129 0.56 -4.80 -12.81
CA TYR A 129 -0.56 -4.98 -11.89
C TYR A 129 -1.01 -3.62 -11.41
N VAL A 130 -2.33 -3.41 -11.31
CA VAL A 130 -2.95 -2.21 -10.73
C VAL A 130 -4.06 -2.65 -9.81
N ALA A 131 -4.12 -2.12 -8.59
CA ALA A 131 -5.17 -2.44 -7.65
C ALA A 131 -5.94 -1.18 -7.23
N GLY A 132 -7.25 -1.31 -7.10
CA GLY A 132 -8.08 -0.30 -6.46
C GLY A 132 -8.02 -0.38 -4.94
N SER A 133 -8.54 0.64 -4.27
CA SER A 133 -8.49 0.78 -2.80
C SER A 133 -9.22 -0.31 -2.02
N HIS A 134 -10.19 -0.98 -2.63
CA HIS A 134 -11.13 -1.88 -1.95
C HIS A 134 -11.87 -1.21 -0.78
N SER A 135 -11.96 0.10 -0.76
CA SER A 135 -12.55 0.90 0.31
C SER A 135 -14.01 1.27 0.03
N ALA A 136 -14.72 1.71 1.06
CA ALA A 136 -15.94 2.46 0.89
C ALA A 136 -15.64 3.93 0.55
N LYS A 137 -16.60 4.64 -0.08
CA LYS A 137 -16.45 6.08 -0.37
C LYS A 137 -16.29 6.88 0.92
N ARG A 138 -15.32 7.79 0.95
CA ARG A 138 -14.90 8.48 2.18
C ARG A 138 -16.00 9.34 2.80
N GLY A 139 -16.76 10.10 2.02
CA GLY A 139 -17.69 11.10 2.54
C GLY A 139 -18.99 10.56 3.15
N ASP A 140 -19.51 9.46 2.64
CA ASP A 140 -20.82 8.89 3.00
C ASP A 140 -20.78 7.39 3.29
N CYS A 141 -19.60 6.79 3.20
CA CYS A 141 -19.40 5.35 3.36
C CYS A 141 -20.23 4.51 2.40
N ALA A 142 -20.60 5.07 1.26
CA ALA A 142 -21.31 4.32 0.25
C ALA A 142 -20.44 3.17 -0.27
N SER A 143 -21.10 2.08 -0.67
CA SER A 143 -20.42 0.95 -1.32
C SER A 143 -19.67 1.43 -2.57
N ASN A 144 -18.45 0.95 -2.76
CA ASN A 144 -17.60 1.28 -3.89
C ASN A 144 -17.12 0.00 -4.60
N PRO A 145 -18.03 -0.76 -5.25
CA PRO A 145 -17.66 -2.02 -5.90
C PRO A 145 -16.66 -1.81 -7.05
N GLY A 146 -16.63 -0.64 -7.67
CA GLY A 146 -15.67 -0.28 -8.71
C GLY A 146 -14.21 -0.35 -8.26
N SER A 147 -13.93 -0.06 -6.98
CA SER A 147 -12.59 -0.11 -6.42
C SER A 147 -12.10 -1.53 -6.04
N ARG A 148 -12.98 -2.57 -6.13
CA ARG A 148 -12.68 -3.92 -5.65
C ARG A 148 -12.09 -4.81 -6.72
N HIS A 149 -11.15 -4.28 -7.48
CA HIS A 149 -10.54 -4.96 -8.61
C HIS A 149 -9.02 -4.91 -8.53
N VAL A 150 -8.40 -6.00 -8.98
CA VAL A 150 -6.97 -6.07 -9.29
C VAL A 150 -6.85 -6.42 -10.75
N ILE A 151 -6.15 -5.59 -11.50
CA ILE A 151 -5.99 -5.70 -12.95
C ILE A 151 -4.58 -6.17 -13.26
N ARG A 152 -4.45 -7.09 -14.22
CA ARG A 152 -3.19 -7.55 -14.76
C ARG A 152 -3.20 -7.48 -16.28
N PHE A 153 -2.08 -7.06 -16.88
CA PHE A 153 -1.86 -7.13 -18.33
C PHE A 153 -0.38 -7.29 -18.65
N ARG A 154 -0.11 -7.84 -19.83
CA ARG A 154 1.24 -8.21 -20.24
C ARG A 154 2.13 -6.98 -20.48
N LEU A 155 3.37 -7.04 -19.94
CA LEU A 155 4.43 -6.08 -20.24
C LEU A 155 5.16 -6.48 -21.52
N ASP A 156 5.43 -5.51 -22.40
CA ASP A 156 6.33 -5.65 -23.54
C ASP A 156 7.75 -5.21 -23.15
N PRO A 157 8.71 -6.13 -23.01
CA PRO A 157 10.07 -5.77 -22.60
C PRO A 157 10.81 -4.89 -23.60
N ALA A 158 10.39 -4.89 -24.88
CA ALA A 158 11.02 -4.04 -25.90
C ALA A 158 10.76 -2.56 -25.64
N THR A 159 9.55 -2.23 -25.22
CA THR A 159 9.10 -0.84 -25.01
C THR A 159 9.03 -0.45 -23.54
N GLY A 160 8.91 -1.42 -22.62
CA GLY A 160 8.60 -1.20 -21.21
C GLY A 160 7.14 -0.79 -20.95
N ARG A 161 6.25 -0.98 -21.94
CA ARG A 161 4.83 -0.63 -21.89
C ARG A 161 3.95 -1.87 -21.96
N ALA A 162 2.63 -1.69 -22.02
CA ALA A 162 1.71 -2.82 -22.23
C ALA A 162 1.92 -3.44 -23.61
N LEU A 163 2.01 -4.77 -23.65
CA LEU A 163 1.93 -5.50 -24.92
C LEU A 163 0.50 -5.42 -25.45
N ARG A 164 0.34 -5.00 -26.71
CA ARG A 164 -0.96 -4.86 -27.37
C ARG A 164 -1.08 -5.78 -28.56
N THR A 165 -2.30 -6.24 -28.82
CA THR A 165 -2.64 -6.91 -30.09
C THR A 165 -2.59 -5.90 -31.24
N PRO A 166 -2.58 -6.35 -32.51
CA PRO A 166 -2.69 -5.44 -33.66
C PRO A 166 -3.93 -4.54 -33.62
N GLY A 167 -5.01 -4.98 -32.96
CA GLY A 167 -6.23 -4.18 -32.74
C GLY A 167 -6.19 -3.25 -31.53
N GLY A 168 -5.03 -3.11 -30.84
CA GLY A 168 -4.83 -2.21 -29.72
C GLY A 168 -5.26 -2.74 -28.34
N ALA A 169 -5.85 -3.94 -28.26
CA ALA A 169 -6.26 -4.53 -26.98
C ALA A 169 -5.04 -4.97 -26.15
N LEU A 170 -5.14 -4.87 -24.83
CA LEU A 170 -4.12 -5.35 -23.89
C LEU A 170 -4.01 -6.88 -23.96
N VAL A 171 -2.78 -7.39 -24.11
CA VAL A 171 -2.52 -8.83 -24.11
C VAL A 171 -2.55 -9.37 -22.66
N ASP A 172 -3.08 -10.59 -22.49
CA ASP A 172 -3.22 -11.26 -21.18
C ASP A 172 -3.94 -10.38 -20.12
N TYR A 173 -4.84 -9.50 -20.57
CA TYR A 173 -5.64 -8.68 -19.68
C TYR A 173 -6.56 -9.54 -18.81
N THR A 174 -6.54 -9.30 -17.51
CA THR A 174 -7.45 -9.93 -16.54
C THR A 174 -7.86 -8.91 -15.50
N ASP A 175 -9.16 -8.81 -15.28
CA ASP A 175 -9.79 -8.02 -14.20
C ASP A 175 -10.31 -8.99 -13.14
N SER A 176 -9.75 -8.95 -11.93
CA SER A 176 -10.06 -9.88 -10.85
C SER A 176 -10.71 -9.17 -9.65
N GLY A 177 -11.95 -9.55 -9.31
CA GLY A 177 -12.63 -9.17 -8.06
C GLY A 177 -12.38 -10.12 -6.89
N LYS A 178 -11.47 -11.10 -7.02
CA LYS A 178 -11.30 -12.18 -6.05
C LYS A 178 -10.63 -11.77 -4.73
N LEU A 179 -9.92 -10.64 -4.73
CA LEU A 179 -9.27 -10.16 -3.52
C LEU A 179 -10.27 -9.86 -2.39
N TRP A 180 -11.45 -9.34 -2.76
CA TRP A 180 -12.50 -9.02 -1.80
C TRP A 180 -12.96 -10.22 -0.97
N PRO A 181 -13.45 -11.34 -1.55
CA PRO A 181 -13.81 -12.52 -0.77
C PRO A 181 -12.62 -13.18 -0.06
N LEU A 182 -11.39 -13.08 -0.60
CA LEU A 182 -10.21 -13.55 0.10
C LEU A 182 -9.94 -12.77 1.37
N MET A 183 -10.08 -11.43 1.35
CA MET A 183 -9.99 -10.61 2.56
C MET A 183 -11.09 -10.92 3.57
N GLN A 184 -12.33 -11.12 3.12
CA GLN A 184 -13.45 -11.50 3.99
C GLN A 184 -13.22 -12.84 4.71
N ALA A 185 -12.46 -13.75 4.10
CA ALA A 185 -12.12 -15.03 4.70
C ALA A 185 -10.94 -14.98 5.70
N GLN A 186 -10.22 -13.85 5.81
CA GLN A 186 -9.11 -13.70 6.75
C GLN A 186 -9.60 -13.15 8.09
N PRO A 187 -9.41 -13.87 9.22
CA PRO A 187 -9.89 -13.43 10.55
C PRO A 187 -9.44 -12.02 10.94
N GLU A 188 -8.21 -11.63 10.59
CA GLU A 188 -7.63 -10.32 10.90
C GLU A 188 -8.21 -9.18 10.04
N LEU A 189 -8.81 -9.47 8.89
CA LEU A 189 -9.35 -8.48 7.96
C LEU A 189 -10.88 -8.48 7.95
N ALA A 190 -11.51 -9.63 8.13
CA ALA A 190 -12.96 -9.82 8.04
C ALA A 190 -13.80 -8.76 8.82
N PRO A 191 -13.42 -8.33 10.03
CA PRO A 191 -14.17 -7.29 10.75
C PRO A 191 -14.22 -5.95 10.04
N SER A 192 -13.24 -5.67 9.18
CA SER A 192 -13.07 -4.40 8.46
C SER A 192 -13.48 -4.47 6.97
N VAL A 193 -13.75 -5.67 6.46
CA VAL A 193 -14.18 -5.90 5.06
C VAL A 193 -15.70 -6.01 4.99
N GLY A 194 -16.34 -5.06 4.36
CA GLY A 194 -17.81 -5.10 4.23
C GLY A 194 -18.35 -3.91 3.42
N GLU A 195 -19.59 -4.10 2.94
CA GLU A 195 -20.31 -3.03 2.28
C GLU A 195 -20.44 -1.82 3.21
N ARG A 196 -20.09 -0.64 2.74
CA ARG A 196 -20.26 0.59 3.49
C ARG A 196 -19.48 0.66 4.83
N LYS A 197 -18.36 -0.03 4.95
CA LYS A 197 -17.44 0.11 6.10
C LYS A 197 -16.65 1.42 5.98
N CYS A 198 -16.97 2.39 6.82
CA CYS A 198 -16.30 3.68 6.85
C CYS A 198 -14.80 3.57 7.16
N LEU A 199 -14.00 4.38 6.50
CA LEU A 199 -12.56 4.47 6.75
C LEU A 199 -12.27 5.16 8.09
N GLY A 200 -11.24 4.68 8.76
CA GLY A 200 -10.74 5.28 9.98
C GLY A 200 -11.72 5.31 11.16
N ASP A 201 -11.47 6.21 12.09
CA ASP A 201 -12.19 6.37 13.35
C ASP A 201 -13.05 7.66 13.40
N ALA A 202 -12.88 8.56 12.44
CA ALA A 202 -13.62 9.80 12.40
C ALA A 202 -15.08 9.58 11.94
N PRO A 203 -16.05 10.35 12.46
CA PRO A 203 -17.39 10.36 11.90
C PRO A 203 -17.33 10.91 10.46
N PRO A 204 -17.85 10.17 9.47
CA PRO A 204 -17.97 10.67 8.11
C PRO A 204 -19.01 11.79 8.02
N ASP A 205 -18.81 12.77 7.15
CA ASP A 205 -19.63 13.98 7.06
C ASP A 205 -21.13 13.69 6.86
N LYS A 206 -21.46 12.66 6.04
CA LYS A 206 -22.83 12.32 5.68
C LYS A 206 -23.38 11.08 6.40
N ALA A 207 -22.62 10.46 7.29
CA ALA A 207 -23.00 9.27 8.04
C ALA A 207 -22.30 9.23 9.41
N PRO A 208 -22.48 10.27 10.28
CA PRO A 208 -21.72 10.40 11.52
C PRO A 208 -21.92 9.24 12.51
N GLU A 209 -23.05 8.55 12.43
CA GLU A 209 -23.36 7.35 13.24
C GLU A 209 -22.46 6.15 12.92
N ARG A 210 -21.68 6.23 11.84
CA ARG A 210 -20.77 5.17 11.38
C ARG A 210 -19.31 5.40 11.79
N ALA A 211 -19.07 6.27 12.73
CA ALA A 211 -17.72 6.51 13.26
C ALA A 211 -17.05 5.22 13.77
N GLY A 212 -15.75 5.11 13.61
CA GLY A 212 -14.94 4.03 14.20
C GLY A 212 -15.07 2.67 13.54
N GLN A 213 -15.65 2.56 12.33
CA GLN A 213 -15.84 1.26 11.66
C GLN A 213 -14.55 0.66 11.12
N GLN A 214 -13.49 1.45 10.95
CA GLN A 214 -12.16 0.98 10.55
C GLN A 214 -12.17 0.11 9.29
N GLY A 215 -12.84 0.59 8.23
CA GLY A 215 -12.90 -0.09 6.93
C GLY A 215 -11.51 -0.30 6.32
N VAL A 216 -11.38 -1.34 5.48
CA VAL A 216 -10.14 -1.56 4.74
C VAL A 216 -9.89 -0.47 3.73
N ASN A 217 -8.61 -0.14 3.55
CA ASN A 217 -8.10 0.74 2.51
C ASN A 217 -6.72 0.23 2.07
N ILE A 218 -6.63 -0.27 0.83
CA ILE A 218 -5.39 -0.72 0.22
C ILE A 218 -4.78 0.48 -0.50
N GLU A 219 -3.50 0.78 -0.21
CA GLU A 219 -2.75 1.81 -0.92
C GLU A 219 -1.38 1.32 -1.39
N GLY A 220 -0.85 0.21 -0.83
CA GLY A 220 0.42 -0.35 -1.25
C GLY A 220 0.27 -1.67 -1.98
N MET A 221 1.06 -1.87 -3.06
CA MET A 221 1.16 -3.16 -3.71
C MET A 221 2.58 -3.43 -4.19
N ALA A 222 3.06 -4.66 -3.95
CA ALA A 222 4.30 -5.15 -4.52
C ALA A 222 4.14 -6.57 -5.03
N VAL A 223 5.00 -6.99 -5.96
CA VAL A 223 5.04 -8.36 -6.44
C VAL A 223 6.46 -8.91 -6.30
N GLN A 224 6.59 -10.06 -5.65
CA GLN A 224 7.88 -10.74 -5.46
C GLN A 224 7.68 -12.24 -5.25
N GLY A 225 8.52 -13.06 -5.87
CA GLY A 225 8.50 -14.52 -5.65
C GLY A 225 7.18 -15.20 -5.99
N GLY A 226 6.41 -14.69 -6.95
CA GLY A 226 5.09 -15.23 -7.32
C GLY A 226 3.97 -14.88 -6.35
N GLN A 227 4.21 -13.95 -5.42
CA GLN A 227 3.22 -13.40 -4.51
C GLN A 227 2.94 -11.93 -4.83
N LEU A 228 1.68 -11.53 -4.78
CA LEU A 228 1.24 -10.15 -4.67
C LEU A 228 1.05 -9.82 -3.18
N TYR A 229 1.63 -8.72 -2.76
CA TYR A 229 1.51 -8.18 -1.41
C TYR A 229 0.65 -6.92 -1.47
N PHE A 230 -0.37 -6.84 -0.64
CA PHE A 230 -1.29 -5.71 -0.53
C PHE A 230 -1.10 -5.07 0.83
N GLY A 231 -0.60 -3.84 0.87
CA GLY A 231 -0.37 -3.06 2.07
C GLY A 231 -1.57 -2.18 2.39
N PHE A 232 -2.00 -2.21 3.66
CA PHE A 232 -3.17 -1.46 4.10
C PHE A 232 -2.74 -0.13 4.75
N ARG A 233 -3.30 0.97 4.26
CA ARG A 233 -3.32 2.23 4.97
C ARG A 233 -4.19 2.13 6.23
N GLY A 234 -5.31 1.47 6.12
CA GLY A 234 -6.24 1.19 7.21
C GLY A 234 -6.89 -0.19 7.09
N PRO A 235 -7.32 -0.79 8.22
CA PRO A 235 -7.22 -0.29 9.58
C PRO A 235 -5.85 -0.47 10.23
N VAL A 236 -5.47 0.47 11.10
CA VAL A 236 -4.30 0.37 11.99
C VAL A 236 -4.78 0.28 13.43
N GLN A 237 -4.39 -0.75 14.14
CA GLN A 237 -4.80 -0.99 15.53
C GLN A 237 -3.57 -1.20 16.41
N GLY A 238 -3.43 -0.41 17.48
CA GLY A 238 -2.29 -0.49 18.38
C GLY A 238 -0.93 -0.23 17.69
N GLY A 239 -0.90 0.56 16.62
CA GLY A 239 0.31 0.82 15.84
C GLY A 239 0.73 -0.31 14.90
N VAL A 240 -0.18 -1.25 14.64
CA VAL A 240 0.05 -2.42 13.77
C VAL A 240 -0.77 -2.27 12.49
N ALA A 241 -0.09 -2.15 11.37
CA ALA A 241 -0.66 -2.24 10.03
C ALA A 241 -0.65 -3.70 9.54
N ARG A 242 -1.30 -3.95 8.42
CA ARG A 242 -1.42 -5.29 7.84
C ARG A 242 -0.91 -5.32 6.42
N VAL A 243 -0.38 -6.49 6.01
CA VAL A 243 -0.10 -6.82 4.62
C VAL A 243 -0.75 -8.17 4.33
N LEU A 244 -1.52 -8.25 3.24
CA LEU A 244 -2.07 -9.49 2.72
C LEU A 244 -1.19 -9.95 1.55
N ALA A 245 -0.63 -11.15 1.65
CA ALA A 245 0.06 -11.80 0.54
C ALA A 245 -0.85 -12.86 -0.10
N VAL A 246 -0.88 -12.89 -1.45
CA VAL A 246 -1.71 -13.82 -2.22
C VAL A 246 -0.89 -14.36 -3.39
N ASN A 247 -0.99 -15.66 -3.68
CA ASN A 247 -0.36 -16.21 -4.88
C ASN A 247 -0.89 -15.51 -6.13
N THR A 248 0.03 -15.00 -6.95
CA THR A 248 -0.28 -14.17 -8.12
C THR A 248 -1.14 -14.92 -9.13
N GLU A 249 -0.77 -16.14 -9.51
CA GLU A 249 -1.50 -16.90 -10.53
C GLU A 249 -2.89 -17.32 -10.03
N ALA A 250 -3.01 -17.68 -8.75
CA ALA A 250 -4.31 -18.03 -8.16
C ALA A 250 -5.30 -16.85 -8.15
N LEU A 251 -4.81 -15.62 -7.93
CA LEU A 251 -5.67 -14.42 -7.96
C LEU A 251 -6.29 -14.19 -9.35
N PHE A 252 -5.58 -14.53 -10.42
CA PHE A 252 -6.02 -14.32 -11.80
C PHE A 252 -6.52 -15.59 -12.50
N SER A 253 -6.47 -16.75 -11.85
CA SER A 253 -7.04 -18.00 -12.38
C SER A 253 -8.57 -17.88 -12.56
N PRO A 254 -9.20 -18.52 -13.56
CA PRO A 254 -10.66 -18.53 -13.69
C PRO A 254 -11.39 -19.10 -12.45
N GLN A 255 -10.78 -20.02 -11.75
CA GLN A 255 -11.31 -20.62 -10.52
C GLN A 255 -10.70 -19.93 -9.30
N LEU A 256 -11.51 -19.76 -8.24
CA LEU A 256 -10.98 -19.37 -6.92
C LEU A 256 -10.20 -20.57 -6.40
N ALA A 257 -8.91 -20.62 -6.70
CA ALA A 257 -8.13 -21.80 -6.36
C ALA A 257 -7.93 -21.84 -4.83
N SER A 258 -8.11 -23.03 -4.24
CA SER A 258 -7.60 -23.40 -2.91
C SER A 258 -6.13 -23.00 -2.71
N ASP A 259 -5.42 -22.81 -3.81
CA ASP A 259 -4.00 -22.47 -3.88
C ASP A 259 -3.69 -20.97 -3.71
N ALA A 260 -4.70 -20.10 -3.58
CA ALA A 260 -4.47 -18.66 -3.29
C ALA A 260 -3.70 -18.46 -1.98
N LYS A 261 -3.87 -19.38 -1.01
CA LYS A 261 -3.19 -19.42 0.30
C LYS A 261 -2.89 -18.02 0.85
N PRO A 262 -3.92 -17.17 1.05
CA PRO A 262 -3.71 -15.83 1.53
C PRO A 262 -3.08 -15.86 2.92
N THR A 263 -2.08 -15.00 3.15
CA THR A 263 -1.40 -14.86 4.44
C THR A 263 -1.44 -13.40 4.86
N VAL A 264 -1.94 -13.14 6.07
CA VAL A 264 -1.89 -11.79 6.65
C VAL A 264 -0.69 -11.67 7.57
N THR A 265 0.17 -10.69 7.31
CA THR A 265 1.29 -10.32 8.17
C THR A 265 0.96 -9.03 8.91
N ARG A 266 1.22 -9.01 10.21
CA ARG A 266 1.04 -7.88 11.10
C ARG A 266 2.36 -7.15 11.27
N LEU A 267 2.42 -5.85 10.88
CA LEU A 267 3.64 -5.04 10.89
C LEU A 267 3.53 -3.92 11.94
N ALA A 268 4.44 -3.89 12.90
CA ALA A 268 4.54 -2.81 13.88
C ALA A 268 5.16 -1.56 13.24
N LEU A 269 4.35 -0.63 12.76
CA LEU A 269 4.78 0.61 12.12
C LEU A 269 4.72 1.82 13.06
N GLY A 270 4.12 1.65 14.24
CA GLY A 270 3.87 2.72 15.19
C GLY A 270 2.45 3.31 15.09
N PRO A 271 2.04 4.10 16.09
CA PRO A 271 0.68 4.62 16.16
C PRO A 271 0.35 5.53 14.96
N HIS A 272 -0.87 5.39 14.45
CA HIS A 272 -1.43 6.21 13.37
C HIS A 272 -0.65 6.15 12.05
N ARG A 273 0.05 5.04 11.78
CA ARG A 273 0.87 4.82 10.59
C ARG A 273 0.37 3.65 9.78
N GLY A 274 -0.05 3.92 8.54
CA GLY A 274 -0.43 2.94 7.54
C GLY A 274 0.62 2.79 6.44
N ILE A 275 0.42 1.79 5.59
CA ILE A 275 1.22 1.58 4.39
C ILE A 275 0.60 2.40 3.27
N ARG A 276 1.42 3.26 2.64
CA ARG A 276 1.00 4.14 1.54
C ARG A 276 1.40 3.59 0.17
N ASP A 277 2.52 2.90 0.10
CA ASP A 277 2.93 2.13 -1.08
C ASP A 277 4.00 1.12 -0.70
N MET A 278 4.30 0.20 -1.62
CA MET A 278 5.28 -0.86 -1.45
C MET A 278 6.03 -1.11 -2.75
N VAL A 279 7.34 -1.39 -2.67
CA VAL A 279 8.12 -1.79 -3.83
C VAL A 279 9.08 -2.94 -3.49
N ALA A 280 9.19 -3.91 -4.39
CA ALA A 280 10.11 -5.03 -4.23
C ALA A 280 11.58 -4.58 -4.45
N VAL A 281 12.47 -5.09 -3.60
CA VAL A 281 13.93 -4.96 -3.70
C VAL A 281 14.57 -6.34 -3.67
N LYS A 282 15.88 -6.45 -3.91
CA LYS A 282 16.57 -7.76 -4.00
C LYS A 282 16.34 -8.66 -2.79
N THR A 283 16.23 -8.09 -1.60
CA THR A 283 16.19 -8.86 -0.34
C THR A 283 14.88 -8.71 0.45
N GLY A 284 13.82 -8.21 -0.16
CA GLY A 284 12.54 -7.99 0.53
C GLY A 284 11.75 -6.84 -0.11
N LEU A 285 11.05 -6.09 0.71
CA LEU A 285 10.14 -5.02 0.31
C LEU A 285 10.51 -3.72 1.02
N LEU A 286 10.48 -2.61 0.30
CA LEU A 286 10.43 -1.27 0.91
C LEU A 286 8.96 -0.88 1.06
N LEU A 287 8.66 -0.26 2.19
CA LEU A 287 7.35 0.24 2.56
C LEU A 287 7.44 1.76 2.66
N LEU A 288 6.61 2.47 1.94
CA LEU A 288 6.31 3.87 2.21
C LEU A 288 5.26 3.90 3.31
N VAL A 289 5.61 4.44 4.46
CA VAL A 289 4.77 4.49 5.66
C VAL A 289 4.39 5.93 5.93
N GLY A 290 3.13 6.18 6.13
CA GLY A 290 2.59 7.53 6.36
C GLY A 290 1.34 7.52 7.23
N PRO A 291 0.60 8.64 7.28
CA PRO A 291 -0.66 8.76 8.02
C PRO A 291 -1.66 7.67 7.61
N ASP A 292 -2.25 6.99 8.60
CA ASP A 292 -3.37 6.07 8.39
C ASP A 292 -4.69 6.82 8.12
N ASP A 293 -5.83 6.13 8.16
CA ASP A 293 -7.15 6.74 7.96
C ASP A 293 -7.73 7.35 9.25
N SER A 294 -7.01 7.34 10.37
CA SER A 294 -7.51 7.91 11.63
C SER A 294 -7.35 9.43 11.68
N ARG A 295 -8.22 10.11 12.45
CA ARG A 295 -8.13 11.56 12.67
C ARG A 295 -6.81 11.97 13.33
N ALA A 296 -6.26 11.14 14.21
CA ALA A 296 -5.03 11.42 14.95
C ALA A 296 -3.77 11.28 14.09
N SER A 297 -3.88 10.79 12.85
CA SER A 297 -2.74 10.52 11.97
C SER A 297 -2.10 11.75 11.35
N GLN A 298 -2.71 12.92 11.41
CA GLN A 298 -2.30 14.14 10.68
C GLN A 298 -0.83 14.55 10.90
N ASN A 299 -0.23 14.17 12.03
CA ASN A 299 1.16 14.48 12.37
C ASN A 299 2.09 13.24 12.34
N ALA A 300 1.66 12.13 11.76
CA ALA A 300 2.42 10.88 11.81
C ALA A 300 3.75 10.93 11.02
N GLY A 301 3.88 11.87 10.07
CA GLY A 301 5.05 12.01 9.21
C GLY A 301 5.22 10.81 8.25
N TRP A 302 6.25 10.86 7.43
CA TRP A 302 6.53 9.89 6.39
C TRP A 302 7.84 9.16 6.66
N THR A 303 7.86 7.85 6.44
CA THR A 303 9.00 6.99 6.75
C THR A 303 9.14 5.93 5.67
N VAL A 304 10.38 5.59 5.32
CA VAL A 304 10.69 4.40 4.53
C VAL A 304 11.14 3.30 5.48
N ALA A 305 10.52 2.13 5.37
CA ALA A 305 10.88 0.95 6.13
C ALA A 305 11.22 -0.22 5.20
N TRP A 306 12.04 -1.15 5.68
CA TRP A 306 12.37 -2.39 4.99
C TRP A 306 11.82 -3.58 5.75
N TRP A 307 11.25 -4.54 5.01
CA TRP A 307 10.76 -5.81 5.50
C TRP A 307 11.22 -6.94 4.57
N ASP A 308 11.63 -8.08 5.13
CA ASP A 308 12.13 -9.23 4.36
C ASP A 308 11.03 -10.04 3.64
N GLY A 309 9.78 -9.63 3.73
CA GLY A 309 8.63 -10.32 3.12
C GLY A 309 8.17 -11.56 3.89
N LYS A 310 8.72 -11.85 5.08
CA LYS A 310 8.41 -13.06 5.85
C LYS A 310 7.52 -12.77 7.05
N THR A 311 6.70 -13.78 7.38
CA THR A 311 5.87 -13.80 8.59
C THR A 311 6.54 -14.72 9.63
N ALA A 312 7.60 -14.23 10.26
CA ALA A 312 8.40 -15.03 11.22
C ALA A 312 7.92 -14.89 12.67
N ALA A 313 7.04 -13.94 12.96
CA ALA A 313 6.53 -13.66 14.29
C ALA A 313 5.06 -13.24 14.22
N ASP A 314 4.34 -13.29 15.35
CA ASP A 314 2.95 -12.82 15.43
C ASP A 314 2.81 -11.34 15.01
N VAL A 315 3.76 -10.50 15.43
CA VAL A 315 3.92 -9.12 14.95
C VAL A 315 5.35 -8.92 14.51
N VAL A 316 5.55 -8.61 13.24
CA VAL A 316 6.86 -8.35 12.65
C VAL A 316 7.23 -6.89 12.84
N GLN A 317 8.48 -6.63 13.18
CA GLN A 317 9.05 -5.29 13.31
C GLN A 317 9.86 -4.95 12.05
N PRO A 318 9.35 -4.19 11.06
CA PRO A 318 10.14 -3.72 9.93
C PRO A 318 11.25 -2.80 10.39
N ARG A 319 12.39 -2.83 9.71
CA ARG A 319 13.49 -1.92 10.00
C ARG A 319 13.20 -0.55 9.40
N LEU A 320 13.14 0.49 10.24
CA LEU A 320 12.98 1.87 9.80
C LEU A 320 14.29 2.36 9.17
N LEU A 321 14.25 2.79 7.91
CA LEU A 321 15.43 3.23 7.16
C LEU A 321 15.63 4.73 7.22
N ALA A 322 14.56 5.51 6.99
CA ALA A 322 14.61 6.96 6.98
C ALA A 322 13.25 7.60 7.28
N ALA A 323 13.25 8.75 7.95
CA ALA A 323 12.13 9.66 8.00
C ALA A 323 12.29 10.71 6.87
N LEU A 324 11.27 10.85 6.02
CA LEU A 324 11.29 11.81 4.91
C LEU A 324 11.00 13.21 5.43
N ASP A 325 11.95 14.13 5.30
CA ASP A 325 11.78 15.53 5.66
C ASP A 325 11.32 16.33 4.43
N LEU A 326 10.05 16.64 4.38
CA LEU A 326 9.40 17.34 3.28
C LEU A 326 9.29 18.85 3.50
N SER A 327 9.77 19.37 4.63
CA SER A 327 9.59 20.77 5.04
C SER A 327 10.21 21.79 4.07
N GLY A 328 11.24 21.38 3.30
CA GLY A 328 11.91 22.20 2.30
C GLY A 328 11.27 22.19 0.91
N VAL A 329 10.21 21.39 0.68
CA VAL A 329 9.59 21.28 -0.65
C VAL A 329 8.67 22.46 -0.91
N THR A 330 8.98 23.20 -1.98
CA THR A 330 8.13 24.33 -2.42
C THR A 330 7.06 23.84 -3.39
N LEU A 331 5.80 24.12 -3.07
CA LEU A 331 4.66 23.80 -3.91
C LEU A 331 4.63 24.71 -5.15
N ARG A 332 4.41 24.10 -6.34
CA ARG A 332 4.20 24.83 -7.59
C ARG A 332 2.78 25.38 -7.66
N LYS A 333 2.50 26.29 -8.59
CA LYS A 333 1.17 26.92 -8.74
C LYS A 333 0.02 25.89 -8.92
N CYS A 334 0.30 24.74 -9.52
CA CYS A 334 -0.72 23.70 -9.73
C CYS A 334 -0.83 22.71 -8.58
N ASP A 335 0.12 22.70 -7.63
CA ASP A 335 0.13 21.77 -6.49
C ASP A 335 -0.84 22.25 -5.41
N LYS A 336 -1.42 21.29 -4.68
CA LYS A 336 -2.38 21.52 -3.61
C LYS A 336 -1.77 21.20 -2.24
N GLU A 337 -1.22 20.03 -2.11
CA GLU A 337 -0.67 19.48 -0.86
C GLU A 337 0.37 18.41 -1.17
N LEU A 338 1.13 18.02 -0.16
CA LEU A 338 2.23 17.06 -0.28
C LEU A 338 1.89 15.81 0.54
N LYS A 339 1.50 14.74 -0.17
CA LYS A 339 1.16 13.43 0.39
C LYS A 339 1.88 12.33 -0.39
N PRO A 340 3.07 11.88 0.01
CA PRO A 340 3.74 10.73 -0.60
C PRO A 340 2.84 9.50 -0.66
N GLU A 341 2.53 9.02 -1.86
CA GLU A 341 1.64 7.88 -2.08
C GLU A 341 2.18 6.84 -3.05
N ALA A 342 3.27 7.14 -3.76
CA ALA A 342 3.89 6.19 -4.66
C ALA A 342 5.41 6.19 -4.50
N ILE A 343 6.03 5.00 -4.50
CA ILE A 343 7.48 4.82 -4.35
C ILE A 343 8.02 3.82 -5.36
N THR A 344 9.16 4.17 -5.98
CA THR A 344 9.93 3.21 -6.78
C THR A 344 11.43 3.36 -6.54
N VAL A 345 12.19 2.28 -6.81
CA VAL A 345 13.64 2.26 -6.65
C VAL A 345 14.29 2.61 -7.98
N LEU A 346 15.07 3.69 -7.99
CA LEU A 346 15.89 4.08 -9.14
C LEU A 346 17.21 3.30 -9.14
N GLU A 347 17.83 3.15 -7.97
CA GLU A 347 19.08 2.41 -7.81
C GLU A 347 19.14 1.73 -6.44
N GLU A 348 19.68 0.51 -6.41
CA GLU A 348 19.96 -0.25 -5.20
C GLU A 348 21.47 -0.56 -5.17
N THR A 349 22.20 0.07 -4.24
CA THR A 349 23.60 -0.18 -3.98
C THR A 349 23.81 -1.12 -2.79
N ALA A 350 25.04 -1.34 -2.38
CA ALA A 350 25.36 -2.09 -1.17
C ALA A 350 24.92 -1.36 0.11
N THR A 351 24.85 -0.03 0.09
CA THR A 351 24.68 0.82 1.29
C THR A 351 23.45 1.73 1.22
N THR A 352 22.88 1.94 0.04
CA THR A 352 21.79 2.91 -0.15
C THR A 352 20.75 2.42 -1.15
N TYR A 353 19.56 2.98 -1.03
CA TYR A 353 18.52 3.01 -2.07
C TYR A 353 18.36 4.44 -2.56
N GLN A 354 18.43 4.65 -3.87
CA GLN A 354 17.93 5.88 -4.48
C GLN A 354 16.47 5.66 -4.87
N LEU A 355 15.60 6.44 -4.27
CA LEU A 355 14.14 6.31 -4.40
C LEU A 355 13.58 7.46 -5.21
N LEU A 356 12.53 7.20 -5.97
CA LEU A 356 11.62 8.20 -6.53
C LEU A 356 10.31 8.09 -5.76
N VAL A 357 9.84 9.19 -5.21
CA VAL A 357 8.58 9.30 -4.46
C VAL A 357 7.68 10.28 -5.19
N LEU A 358 6.43 9.88 -5.43
CA LEU A 358 5.39 10.73 -5.96
C LEU A 358 4.34 10.98 -4.91
N SER A 359 3.61 12.09 -5.06
CA SER A 359 2.63 12.54 -4.07
C SER A 359 1.28 12.80 -4.70
N ASP A 360 0.21 12.31 -4.07
CA ASP A 360 -1.12 12.90 -4.21
C ASP A 360 -1.07 14.38 -3.80
N GLY A 361 -1.89 15.18 -4.46
CA GLY A 361 -1.92 16.63 -4.28
C GLY A 361 -0.86 17.40 -5.08
N LEU A 362 0.19 16.75 -5.61
CA LEU A 362 1.14 17.39 -6.52
C LEU A 362 0.79 17.08 -7.98
N CYS A 363 0.81 18.12 -8.82
CA CYS A 363 0.61 17.92 -10.26
C CYS A 363 1.60 16.92 -10.82
N ASP A 364 1.07 15.92 -11.55
CA ASP A 364 1.83 14.86 -12.18
C ASP A 364 2.69 14.06 -11.17
N GLY A 365 2.21 13.99 -9.91
CA GLY A 365 2.88 13.34 -8.80
C GLY A 365 4.07 14.10 -8.22
N GLY A 366 4.52 15.19 -8.85
CA GLY A 366 5.65 16.02 -8.38
C GLY A 366 6.87 15.20 -7.93
N PRO A 367 7.50 14.40 -8.80
CA PRO A 367 8.50 13.41 -8.41
C PRO A 367 9.66 14.01 -7.62
N LEU A 368 9.97 13.44 -6.47
CA LEU A 368 11.09 13.78 -5.60
C LEU A 368 12.02 12.58 -5.48
N THR A 369 13.33 12.80 -5.50
CA THR A 369 14.30 11.75 -5.21
C THR A 369 14.82 11.82 -3.80
N PHE A 370 15.12 10.65 -3.22
CA PHE A 370 15.71 10.51 -1.89
C PHE A 370 16.78 9.45 -1.90
N THR A 371 17.93 9.73 -1.26
CA THR A 371 18.95 8.73 -0.96
C THR A 371 18.75 8.24 0.47
N VAL A 372 18.32 6.99 0.59
CA VAL A 372 17.97 6.37 1.87
C VAL A 372 19.01 5.30 2.23
N PRO A 373 19.53 5.22 3.46
CA PRO A 373 20.46 4.16 3.87
C PRO A 373 19.79 2.79 3.82
N ARG A 374 20.60 1.78 3.46
CA ARG A 374 20.15 0.38 3.38
C ARG A 374 20.34 -0.36 4.70
#